data_b0ee813919f3673fe694abac710c9ef6
#
_entry.id   b0ee813919f3673fe694abac710c9ef6
#
_cell.length_a   1.000
_cell.length_b   1.000
_cell.length_c   1.000
_cell.angle_alpha   90.00
_cell.angle_beta   90.00
_cell.angle_gamma   90.00
#
_symmetry.space_group_name_H-M   'P 1'
#
loop_
_entity.id
_entity.type
_entity.pdbx_description
1 polymer ?
#
loop_
_entity_poly.entity_id
_entity_poly.type
_entity_poly.pdbx_seq_one_letter_code
_entity_poly.pdbx_strand_id
1 'polypeptide(L)'
;MKLLSSVLAGSALLVLTGCVTPESAANSKPGDNTTAGTIMGGMIGAIAGMEMSSKDDRKKGAIIGAIVGATAGNAIGQTLDQQAADLRRDLNNDQVDITNTGSELIVTMPQDILFALDSAAVRSDLRRDLGVVAGNLQAYPESTIVIEGHTDNTGSANYNQALSQRRANAVADVLMSNGVPPVRLRTFGRGEGEPVASNLSATGRAQNRRVEIVIQPNL
;
A
#
# COMPACT_ATOMS: atom_id res chain seq x y z
N MET A 1 -70.79 -26.01 18.84
CA MET A 1 -70.77 -25.96 17.36
C MET A 1 -70.40 -24.55 16.92
N LYS A 2 -69.15 -24.33 16.60
CA LYS A 2 -68.68 -23.28 15.66
C LYS A 2 -67.13 -23.39 15.62
N LEU A 3 -66.67 -23.82 14.44
CA LEU A 3 -65.27 -23.95 14.06
C LEU A 3 -64.64 -22.56 13.90
N LEU A 4 -63.49 -22.30 14.49
CA LEU A 4 -62.63 -21.19 14.15
C LEU A 4 -61.43 -21.73 13.38
N SER A 5 -61.35 -21.39 12.13
CA SER A 5 -60.18 -21.61 11.24
C SER A 5 -59.12 -20.59 11.55
N SER A 6 -57.92 -21.04 11.99
CA SER A 6 -56.73 -20.22 12.11
C SER A 6 -55.96 -20.23 10.80
N VAL A 7 -55.82 -19.06 10.20
CA VAL A 7 -54.99 -18.81 9.02
C VAL A 7 -53.55 -18.64 9.50
N LEU A 8 -52.65 -19.57 9.17
CA LEU A 8 -51.21 -19.41 9.30
C LEU A 8 -50.70 -18.56 8.13
N ALA A 9 -50.28 -17.34 8.43
CA ALA A 9 -49.52 -16.51 7.49
C ALA A 9 -48.04 -16.94 7.55
N GLY A 10 -47.58 -17.66 6.54
CA GLY A 10 -46.20 -18.04 6.34
C GLY A 10 -45.39 -16.86 5.82
N SER A 11 -44.56 -16.27 6.64
CA SER A 11 -43.56 -15.28 6.19
C SER A 11 -42.39 -16.03 5.55
N ALA A 12 -42.28 -15.99 4.25
CA ALA A 12 -41.15 -16.47 3.49
C ALA A 12 -39.96 -15.52 3.71
N LEU A 13 -39.00 -15.96 4.52
CA LEU A 13 -37.70 -15.27 4.72
C LEU A 13 -36.83 -15.58 3.49
N LEU A 14 -36.76 -14.66 2.54
CA LEU A 14 -35.78 -14.69 1.44
C LEU A 14 -34.38 -14.50 2.01
N VAL A 15 -33.68 -15.60 2.24
CA VAL A 15 -32.24 -15.58 2.53
C VAL A 15 -31.53 -15.36 1.20
N LEU A 16 -31.15 -14.12 0.91
CA LEU A 16 -30.18 -13.80 -0.14
C LEU A 16 -28.80 -14.25 0.35
N THR A 17 -28.50 -15.53 0.13
CA THR A 17 -27.11 -16.01 0.17
C THR A 17 -26.41 -15.50 -1.06
N GLY A 18 -25.86 -14.29 -0.97
CA GLY A 18 -24.88 -13.80 -1.91
C GLY A 18 -23.60 -14.61 -1.72
N CYS A 19 -23.52 -15.79 -2.34
CA CYS A 19 -22.26 -16.48 -2.53
C CYS A 19 -21.42 -15.59 -3.42
N VAL A 20 -20.39 -14.94 -2.85
CA VAL A 20 -19.26 -14.46 -3.63
C VAL A 20 -18.62 -15.71 -4.20
N THR A 21 -18.90 -16.01 -5.45
CA THR A 21 -18.32 -17.17 -6.12
C THR A 21 -16.82 -16.90 -6.32
N PRO A 22 -15.96 -17.92 -6.15
CA PRO A 22 -14.51 -17.79 -6.39
C PRO A 22 -14.15 -17.34 -7.82
N GLU A 23 -15.09 -17.37 -8.72
CA GLU A 23 -14.97 -16.96 -10.13
C GLU A 23 -14.69 -15.46 -10.31
N SER A 24 -15.12 -14.60 -9.37
CA SER A 24 -14.83 -13.16 -9.44
C SER A 24 -13.36 -12.83 -9.17
N ALA A 25 -12.65 -13.69 -8.41
CA ALA A 25 -11.22 -13.52 -8.15
C ALA A 25 -10.32 -14.04 -9.29
N ALA A 26 -10.82 -14.95 -10.12
CA ALA A 26 -10.05 -15.59 -11.18
C ALA A 26 -9.94 -14.76 -12.48
N ASN A 27 -10.72 -13.68 -12.60
CA ASN A 27 -10.77 -12.86 -13.83
C ASN A 27 -10.11 -11.48 -13.69
N SER A 28 -9.40 -11.25 -12.58
CA SER A 28 -8.61 -10.04 -12.38
C SER A 28 -7.39 -10.07 -13.30
N LYS A 29 -7.25 -9.08 -14.18
CA LYS A 29 -6.04 -8.92 -14.98
C LYS A 29 -4.85 -8.69 -14.04
N PRO A 30 -3.65 -9.22 -14.34
CA PRO A 30 -2.46 -8.88 -13.58
C PRO A 30 -2.26 -7.36 -13.57
N GLY A 31 -2.32 -6.74 -12.38
CA GLY A 31 -2.22 -5.30 -12.19
C GLY A 31 -3.52 -4.57 -11.80
N ASP A 32 -4.66 -5.26 -11.73
CA ASP A 32 -5.92 -4.68 -11.22
C ASP A 32 -6.02 -4.87 -9.70
N ASN A 33 -5.59 -3.85 -8.94
CA ASN A 33 -5.60 -3.86 -7.48
C ASN A 33 -6.92 -3.33 -6.88
N THR A 34 -7.87 -2.88 -7.71
CA THR A 34 -9.20 -2.46 -7.27
C THR A 34 -9.94 -3.60 -6.56
N THR A 35 -9.84 -4.82 -7.11
CA THR A 35 -10.42 -6.04 -6.50
C THR A 35 -9.75 -6.37 -5.17
N ALA A 36 -8.42 -6.26 -5.08
CA ALA A 36 -7.68 -6.48 -3.85
C ALA A 36 -8.05 -5.46 -2.76
N GLY A 37 -8.15 -4.17 -3.10
CA GLY A 37 -8.59 -3.12 -2.20
C GLY A 37 -10.03 -3.34 -1.70
N THR A 38 -10.93 -3.76 -2.59
CA THR A 38 -12.33 -4.07 -2.23
C THR A 38 -12.43 -5.24 -1.25
N ILE A 39 -11.69 -6.32 -1.49
CA ILE A 39 -11.67 -7.50 -0.61
C ILE A 39 -11.07 -7.15 0.75
N MET A 40 -9.93 -6.46 0.77
CA MET A 40 -9.25 -6.07 2.00
C MET A 40 -10.08 -5.07 2.80
N GLY A 41 -10.62 -4.02 2.17
CA GLY A 41 -11.49 -3.05 2.80
C GLY A 41 -12.76 -3.69 3.37
N GLY A 42 -13.37 -4.64 2.65
CA GLY A 42 -14.52 -5.39 3.11
C GLY A 42 -14.23 -6.24 4.35
N MET A 43 -13.09 -6.92 4.43
CA MET A 43 -12.70 -7.70 5.59
C MET A 43 -12.41 -6.82 6.83
N ILE A 44 -11.64 -5.75 6.65
CA ILE A 44 -11.34 -4.80 7.74
C ILE A 44 -12.64 -4.14 8.24
N GLY A 45 -13.49 -3.69 7.32
CA GLY A 45 -14.77 -3.09 7.66
C GLY A 45 -15.70 -4.05 8.40
N ALA A 46 -15.73 -5.34 8.02
CA ALA A 46 -16.51 -6.36 8.72
C ALA A 46 -16.04 -6.56 10.17
N ILE A 47 -14.74 -6.61 10.41
CA ILE A 47 -14.17 -6.76 11.76
C ILE A 47 -14.50 -5.53 12.60
N ALA A 48 -14.24 -4.32 12.10
CA ALA A 48 -14.57 -3.08 12.79
C ALA A 48 -16.06 -2.95 13.10
N GLY A 49 -16.92 -3.31 12.14
CA GLY A 49 -18.38 -3.31 12.32
C GLY A 49 -18.86 -4.29 13.39
N MET A 50 -18.20 -5.43 13.56
CA MET A 50 -18.51 -6.37 14.63
C MET A 50 -18.13 -5.86 16.03
N GLU A 51 -17.00 -5.15 16.14
CA GLU A 51 -16.53 -4.61 17.43
C GLU A 51 -17.36 -3.41 17.89
N MET A 52 -17.86 -2.59 16.96
CA MET A 52 -18.69 -1.42 17.27
C MET A 52 -20.17 -1.76 17.55
N SER A 53 -20.59 -3.00 17.29
CA SER A 53 -21.98 -3.44 17.48
C SER A 53 -22.19 -4.20 18.77
N SER A 54 -23.41 -4.09 19.36
CA SER A 54 -23.82 -4.88 20.51
C SER A 54 -23.80 -6.37 20.21
N LYS A 55 -23.72 -7.24 21.24
CA LYS A 55 -23.61 -8.70 21.06
C LYS A 55 -24.71 -9.30 20.19
N ASP A 56 -25.92 -8.74 20.22
CA ASP A 56 -27.10 -9.23 19.49
C ASP A 56 -27.10 -8.74 18.03
N ASP A 57 -26.40 -7.65 17.71
CA ASP A 57 -26.39 -7.02 16.39
C ASP A 57 -25.04 -7.21 15.63
N ARG A 58 -24.12 -8.00 16.15
CA ARG A 58 -22.79 -8.22 15.56
C ARG A 58 -22.83 -8.63 14.08
N LYS A 59 -23.79 -9.48 13.70
CA LYS A 59 -23.94 -9.89 12.29
C LYS A 59 -24.36 -8.73 11.40
N LYS A 60 -25.24 -7.86 11.87
CA LYS A 60 -25.66 -6.65 11.14
C LYS A 60 -24.50 -5.66 11.02
N GLY A 61 -23.77 -5.44 12.14
CA GLY A 61 -22.60 -4.60 12.15
C GLY A 61 -21.51 -5.08 11.20
N ALA A 62 -21.26 -6.40 11.16
CA ALA A 62 -20.31 -7.00 10.21
C ALA A 62 -20.72 -6.76 8.75
N ILE A 63 -22.01 -6.93 8.41
CA ILE A 63 -22.50 -6.72 7.03
C ILE A 63 -22.37 -5.24 6.64
N ILE A 64 -22.81 -4.32 7.49
CA ILE A 64 -22.72 -2.88 7.23
C ILE A 64 -21.25 -2.47 7.11
N GLY A 65 -20.40 -2.92 8.04
CA GLY A 65 -18.97 -2.64 8.02
C GLY A 65 -18.28 -3.21 6.77
N ALA A 66 -18.64 -4.41 6.33
CA ALA A 66 -18.11 -5.00 5.10
C ALA A 66 -18.49 -4.19 3.86
N ILE A 67 -19.73 -3.71 3.77
CA ILE A 67 -20.19 -2.91 2.62
C ILE A 67 -19.45 -1.56 2.59
N VAL A 68 -19.37 -0.87 3.72
CA VAL A 68 -18.66 0.42 3.83
C VAL A 68 -17.16 0.24 3.55
N GLY A 69 -16.54 -0.79 4.12
CA GLY A 69 -15.13 -1.08 3.90
C GLY A 69 -14.82 -1.49 2.45
N ALA A 70 -15.69 -2.26 1.81
CA ALA A 70 -15.52 -2.65 0.41
C ALA A 70 -15.64 -1.45 -0.56
N THR A 71 -16.57 -0.53 -0.31
CA THR A 71 -16.73 0.68 -1.14
C THR A 71 -15.55 1.64 -0.97
N ALA A 72 -15.07 1.84 0.27
CA ALA A 72 -13.87 2.63 0.53
C ALA A 72 -12.62 1.98 -0.09
N GLY A 73 -12.44 0.67 0.08
CA GLY A 73 -11.33 -0.08 -0.52
C GLY A 73 -11.32 -0.03 -2.04
N ASN A 74 -12.51 -0.07 -2.68
CA ASN A 74 -12.61 0.07 -4.14
C ASN A 74 -12.19 1.47 -4.62
N ALA A 75 -12.63 2.53 -3.93
CA ALA A 75 -12.25 3.90 -4.27
C ALA A 75 -10.74 4.14 -4.10
N ILE A 76 -10.15 3.63 -3.02
CA ILE A 76 -8.69 3.69 -2.77
C ILE A 76 -7.94 2.90 -3.84
N GLY A 77 -8.39 1.67 -4.16
CA GLY A 77 -7.77 0.84 -5.18
C GLY A 77 -7.73 1.54 -6.54
N GLN A 78 -8.83 2.15 -6.97
CA GLN A 78 -8.89 2.92 -8.23
C GLN A 78 -7.95 4.13 -8.22
N THR A 79 -7.88 4.87 -7.10
CA THR A 79 -6.96 6.00 -6.97
C THR A 79 -5.51 5.55 -7.04
N LEU A 80 -5.14 4.46 -6.36
CA LEU A 80 -3.80 3.90 -6.40
C LEU A 80 -3.44 3.33 -7.78
N ASP A 81 -4.38 2.70 -8.47
CA ASP A 81 -4.17 2.21 -9.84
C ASP A 81 -3.89 3.38 -10.81
N GLN A 82 -4.67 4.47 -10.69
CA GLN A 82 -4.45 5.66 -11.48
C GLN A 82 -3.11 6.32 -11.15
N GLN A 83 -2.81 6.49 -9.87
CA GLN A 83 -1.54 7.06 -9.41
C GLN A 83 -0.33 6.24 -9.88
N ALA A 84 -0.42 4.91 -9.81
CA ALA A 84 0.61 4.00 -10.30
C ALA A 84 0.79 4.11 -11.82
N ALA A 85 -0.33 4.22 -12.57
CA ALA A 85 -0.28 4.36 -14.03
C ALA A 85 0.35 5.69 -14.44
N ASP A 86 -0.02 6.79 -13.78
CA ASP A 86 0.57 8.11 -14.02
C ASP A 86 2.07 8.10 -13.71
N LEU A 87 2.47 7.52 -12.58
CA LEU A 87 3.86 7.45 -12.18
C LEU A 87 4.70 6.60 -13.14
N ARG A 88 4.19 5.43 -13.59
CA ARG A 88 4.87 4.58 -14.59
C ARG A 88 5.03 5.28 -15.95
N ARG A 89 4.03 6.08 -16.35
CA ARG A 89 4.09 6.84 -17.60
C ARG A 89 5.14 7.94 -17.54
N ASP A 90 5.24 8.62 -16.38
CA ASP A 90 6.07 9.83 -16.23
C ASP A 90 7.52 9.49 -15.80
N LEU A 91 7.72 8.35 -15.11
CA LEU A 91 9.05 7.80 -14.83
C LEU A 91 9.55 7.01 -16.03
N ASN A 92 10.50 7.56 -16.75
CA ASN A 92 11.17 6.87 -17.86
C ASN A 92 12.44 6.14 -17.38
N ASN A 93 12.29 5.28 -16.36
CA ASN A 93 13.38 4.54 -15.71
C ASN A 93 12.92 3.13 -15.33
N ASP A 94 13.34 2.14 -16.12
CA ASP A 94 12.99 0.72 -15.94
C ASP A 94 13.59 0.08 -14.68
N GLN A 95 14.49 0.77 -13.98
CA GLN A 95 15.10 0.29 -12.74
C GLN A 95 14.27 0.64 -11.50
N VAL A 96 13.26 1.50 -11.65
CA VAL A 96 12.34 1.85 -10.58
C VAL A 96 11.13 0.93 -10.65
N ASP A 97 10.91 0.13 -9.60
CA ASP A 97 9.73 -0.71 -9.50
C ASP A 97 8.58 0.03 -8.81
N ILE A 98 7.37 -0.15 -9.33
CA ILE A 98 6.15 0.45 -8.77
C ILE A 98 5.14 -0.64 -8.53
N THR A 99 4.98 -1.01 -7.27
CA THR A 99 4.06 -2.05 -6.81
C THR A 99 2.85 -1.42 -6.13
N ASN A 100 1.64 -1.70 -6.62
CA ASN A 100 0.39 -1.40 -5.93
C ASN A 100 -0.08 -2.63 -5.18
N THR A 101 -0.21 -2.53 -3.84
CA THR A 101 -0.65 -3.64 -2.97
C THR A 101 -2.17 -3.68 -2.80
N GLY A 102 -2.88 -2.68 -3.30
CA GLY A 102 -4.32 -2.48 -3.11
C GLY A 102 -4.66 -1.61 -1.89
N SER A 103 -3.73 -1.41 -0.97
CA SER A 103 -3.86 -0.52 0.19
C SER A 103 -2.81 0.60 0.20
N GLU A 104 -1.71 0.42 -0.47
CA GLU A 104 -0.60 1.37 -0.58
C GLU A 104 0.15 1.20 -1.91
N LEU A 105 0.86 2.22 -2.32
CA LEU A 105 1.72 2.19 -3.50
C LEU A 105 3.18 2.27 -3.05
N ILE A 106 3.98 1.30 -3.46
CA ILE A 106 5.40 1.20 -3.11
C ILE A 106 6.24 1.51 -4.34
N VAL A 107 7.08 2.53 -4.24
CA VAL A 107 8.08 2.87 -5.26
C VAL A 107 9.44 2.41 -4.75
N THR A 108 9.97 1.36 -5.34
CA THR A 108 11.25 0.76 -4.97
C THR A 108 12.35 1.25 -5.90
N MET A 109 13.37 1.88 -5.32
CA MET A 109 14.53 2.40 -6.03
C MET A 109 15.80 1.67 -5.56
N PRO A 110 16.53 0.96 -6.46
CA PRO A 110 17.81 0.36 -6.10
C PRO A 110 18.80 1.41 -5.61
N GLN A 111 19.52 1.09 -4.54
CA GLN A 111 20.51 2.00 -3.94
C GLN A 111 21.61 2.37 -4.93
N ASP A 112 22.02 1.41 -5.76
CA ASP A 112 23.17 1.54 -6.66
C ASP A 112 22.94 2.61 -7.75
N ILE A 113 21.67 2.91 -8.06
CA ILE A 113 21.32 4.04 -8.94
C ILE A 113 21.17 5.34 -8.16
N LEU A 114 20.65 5.31 -6.92
CA LEU A 114 20.39 6.50 -6.11
C LEU A 114 21.65 7.15 -5.54
N PHE A 115 22.63 6.34 -5.14
CA PHE A 115 23.80 6.80 -4.39
C PHE A 115 25.11 6.27 -4.97
N ALA A 116 26.17 7.02 -4.82
CA ALA A 116 27.51 6.48 -5.01
C ALA A 116 27.84 5.47 -3.87
N LEU A 117 28.86 4.65 -4.09
CA LEU A 117 29.33 3.69 -3.09
C LEU A 117 29.59 4.40 -1.76
N ASP A 118 29.08 3.81 -0.68
CA ASP A 118 29.24 4.32 0.69
C ASP A 118 28.79 5.79 0.91
N SER A 119 27.87 6.26 0.07
CA SER A 119 27.36 7.63 0.09
C SER A 119 25.85 7.64 0.46
N ALA A 120 25.42 8.75 1.02
CA ALA A 120 24.02 9.10 1.18
C ALA A 120 23.64 10.34 0.33
N ALA A 121 24.55 10.85 -0.50
CA ALA A 121 24.22 11.94 -1.43
C ALA A 121 23.50 11.38 -2.66
N VAL A 122 22.26 11.86 -2.90
CA VAL A 122 21.48 11.47 -4.08
C VAL A 122 22.17 11.98 -5.36
N ARG A 123 22.37 11.09 -6.31
CA ARG A 123 22.98 11.40 -7.62
C ARG A 123 22.10 12.39 -8.41
N SER A 124 22.75 13.24 -9.19
CA SER A 124 22.07 14.32 -9.92
C SER A 124 21.09 13.83 -10.97
N ASP A 125 21.37 12.69 -11.62
CA ASP A 125 20.51 12.04 -12.61
C ASP A 125 19.19 11.57 -11.98
N LEU A 126 19.27 10.99 -10.77
CA LEU A 126 18.11 10.49 -10.04
C LEU A 126 17.29 11.59 -9.32
N ARG A 127 17.84 12.79 -9.16
CA ARG A 127 17.07 13.93 -8.64
C ARG A 127 15.90 14.29 -9.56
N ARG A 128 16.03 14.07 -10.88
CA ARG A 128 14.93 14.26 -11.83
C ARG A 128 13.82 13.24 -11.57
N ASP A 129 14.15 11.98 -11.42
CA ASP A 129 13.18 10.91 -11.18
C ASP A 129 12.45 11.13 -9.84
N LEU A 130 13.18 11.53 -8.79
CA LEU A 130 12.56 11.95 -7.52
C LEU A 130 11.70 13.21 -7.68
N GLY A 131 12.02 14.11 -8.61
CA GLY A 131 11.19 15.25 -8.97
C GLY A 131 9.86 14.82 -9.61
N VAL A 132 9.89 13.79 -10.47
CA VAL A 132 8.67 13.17 -11.04
C VAL A 132 7.82 12.54 -9.93
N VAL A 133 8.45 11.79 -9.01
CA VAL A 133 7.77 11.23 -7.84
C VAL A 133 7.14 12.36 -7.00
N ALA A 134 7.86 13.44 -6.74
CA ALA A 134 7.34 14.58 -5.99
C ALA A 134 6.14 15.25 -6.67
N GLY A 135 6.17 15.40 -8.00
CA GLY A 135 5.06 15.92 -8.79
C GLY A 135 3.81 15.03 -8.67
N ASN A 136 4.00 13.73 -8.78
CA ASN A 136 2.92 12.75 -8.56
C ASN A 136 2.34 12.85 -7.14
N LEU A 137 3.19 12.92 -6.11
CA LEU A 137 2.76 13.06 -4.72
C LEU A 137 1.98 14.35 -4.45
N GLN A 138 2.23 15.42 -5.22
CA GLN A 138 1.48 16.68 -5.15
C GLN A 138 0.13 16.57 -5.87
N ALA A 139 0.05 15.82 -6.98
CA ALA A 139 -1.19 15.54 -7.68
C ALA A 139 -2.15 14.67 -6.84
N TYR A 140 -1.61 13.85 -5.93
CA TYR A 140 -2.35 12.99 -5.01
C TYR A 140 -2.04 13.37 -3.55
N PRO A 141 -2.59 14.51 -3.03
CA PRO A 141 -2.17 15.09 -1.75
C PRO A 141 -2.63 14.30 -0.52
N GLU A 142 -3.68 13.51 -0.63
CA GLU A 142 -4.32 12.80 0.48
C GLU A 142 -3.59 11.49 0.84
N SER A 143 -2.29 11.60 1.17
CA SER A 143 -1.49 10.44 1.60
C SER A 143 -0.37 10.82 2.55
N THR A 144 0.00 9.86 3.41
CA THR A 144 1.24 9.86 4.19
C THR A 144 2.30 9.12 3.39
N ILE A 145 3.53 9.61 3.39
CA ILE A 145 4.64 9.05 2.63
C ILE A 145 5.70 8.57 3.62
N VAL A 146 5.96 7.28 3.61
CA VAL A 146 6.99 6.64 4.43
C VAL A 146 8.17 6.30 3.52
N ILE A 147 9.37 6.78 3.87
CA ILE A 147 10.60 6.53 3.12
C ILE A 147 11.47 5.61 3.95
N GLU A 148 11.72 4.42 3.43
CA GLU A 148 12.46 3.37 4.13
C GLU A 148 13.76 3.06 3.39
N GLY A 149 14.87 3.18 4.10
CA GLY A 149 16.19 2.83 3.58
C GLY A 149 16.61 1.45 4.07
N HIS A 150 17.10 0.61 3.17
CA HIS A 150 17.57 -0.74 3.47
C HIS A 150 19.01 -0.94 3.01
N THR A 151 19.72 -1.85 3.66
CA THR A 151 21.06 -2.31 3.26
C THR A 151 21.10 -3.81 3.07
N ASP A 152 22.15 -4.32 2.50
CA ASP A 152 22.51 -5.72 2.66
C ASP A 152 23.19 -5.95 4.03
N ASN A 153 23.60 -7.18 4.31
CA ASN A 153 24.25 -7.58 5.56
C ASN A 153 25.78 -7.35 5.57
N THR A 154 26.30 -6.54 4.66
CA THR A 154 27.74 -6.23 4.62
C THR A 154 28.05 -5.13 5.62
N GLY A 155 28.99 -5.38 6.54
CA GLY A 155 29.36 -4.44 7.59
C GLY A 155 28.71 -4.73 8.94
N SER A 156 28.72 -3.76 9.85
CA SER A 156 28.06 -3.92 11.15
C SER A 156 26.61 -3.44 11.10
N ALA A 157 25.72 -4.09 11.85
CA ALA A 157 24.31 -3.73 11.93
C ALA A 157 24.10 -2.25 12.33
N ASN A 158 24.89 -1.73 13.27
CA ASN A 158 24.82 -0.33 13.69
C ASN A 158 25.20 0.64 12.56
N TYR A 159 26.23 0.28 11.78
CA TYR A 159 26.61 1.06 10.61
C TYR A 159 25.50 1.06 9.55
N ASN A 160 24.98 -0.13 9.23
CA ASN A 160 23.89 -0.31 8.27
C ASN A 160 22.62 0.45 8.68
N GLN A 161 22.29 0.42 9.97
CA GLN A 161 21.17 1.19 10.52
C GLN A 161 21.35 2.70 10.32
N ALA A 162 22.52 3.22 10.65
CA ALA A 162 22.82 4.64 10.48
C ALA A 162 22.89 5.06 9.01
N LEU A 163 23.45 4.21 8.13
CA LEU A 163 23.58 4.49 6.70
C LEU A 163 22.19 4.53 6.02
N SER A 164 21.34 3.54 6.31
CA SER A 164 19.98 3.46 5.77
C SER A 164 19.13 4.66 6.19
N GLN A 165 19.25 5.12 7.45
CA GLN A 165 18.56 6.31 7.93
C GLN A 165 19.03 7.59 7.19
N ARG A 166 20.34 7.76 7.00
CA ARG A 166 20.87 8.92 6.25
C ARG A 166 20.37 8.92 4.80
N ARG A 167 20.24 7.75 4.16
CA ARG A 167 19.73 7.60 2.79
C ARG A 167 18.24 7.93 2.69
N ALA A 168 17.44 7.42 3.61
CA ALA A 168 16.01 7.77 3.69
C ALA A 168 15.83 9.29 3.86
N ASN A 169 16.60 9.92 4.74
CA ASN A 169 16.56 11.38 4.93
C ASN A 169 16.95 12.13 3.65
N ALA A 170 18.00 11.70 2.95
CA ALA A 170 18.45 12.36 1.73
C ALA A 170 17.41 12.29 0.59
N VAL A 171 16.64 11.20 0.49
CA VAL A 171 15.51 11.10 -0.44
C VAL A 171 14.39 12.06 0.00
N ALA A 172 14.05 12.10 1.29
CA ALA A 172 13.06 13.04 1.82
C ALA A 172 13.44 14.51 1.52
N ASP A 173 14.71 14.87 1.68
CA ASP A 173 15.21 16.22 1.40
C ASP A 173 14.99 16.59 -0.08
N VAL A 174 15.20 15.66 -1.01
CA VAL A 174 14.92 15.87 -2.43
C VAL A 174 13.43 16.04 -2.70
N LEU A 175 12.57 15.21 -2.08
CA LEU A 175 11.12 15.35 -2.21
C LEU A 175 10.62 16.69 -1.65
N MET A 176 11.12 17.10 -0.48
CA MET A 176 10.81 18.41 0.12
C MET A 176 11.26 19.57 -0.76
N SER A 177 12.47 19.50 -1.32
CA SER A 177 12.96 20.54 -2.23
C SER A 177 12.18 20.65 -3.53
N ASN A 178 11.43 19.61 -3.91
CA ASN A 178 10.50 19.58 -5.01
C ASN A 178 9.03 19.82 -4.59
N GLY A 179 8.79 20.35 -3.38
CA GLY A 179 7.49 20.86 -2.96
C GLY A 179 6.59 19.88 -2.19
N VAL A 180 7.06 18.70 -1.83
CA VAL A 180 6.29 17.79 -0.95
C VAL A 180 6.30 18.33 0.49
N PRO A 181 5.14 18.56 1.13
CA PRO A 181 5.09 19.09 2.49
C PRO A 181 5.75 18.16 3.52
N PRO A 182 6.63 18.69 4.41
CA PRO A 182 7.32 17.86 5.41
C PRO A 182 6.38 17.08 6.33
N VAL A 183 5.21 17.61 6.62
CA VAL A 183 4.20 16.96 7.48
C VAL A 183 3.70 15.62 6.92
N ARG A 184 3.79 15.42 5.62
CA ARG A 184 3.43 14.17 4.95
C ARG A 184 4.55 13.12 4.98
N LEU A 185 5.79 13.50 5.25
CA LEU A 185 6.97 12.66 5.11
C LEU A 185 7.37 12.05 6.46
N ARG A 186 7.68 10.76 6.44
CA ARG A 186 8.30 10.01 7.54
C ARG A 186 9.47 9.22 6.99
N THR A 187 10.59 9.18 7.71
CA THR A 187 11.80 8.49 7.27
C THR A 187 12.23 7.43 8.28
N PHE A 188 12.56 6.24 7.80
CA PHE A 188 13.05 5.15 8.62
C PHE A 188 14.27 4.48 7.97
N GLY A 189 15.34 4.30 8.75
CA GLY A 189 16.38 3.34 8.41
C GLY A 189 15.97 1.97 8.92
N ARG A 190 15.98 0.97 8.06
CA ARG A 190 15.71 -0.44 8.41
C ARG A 190 16.99 -1.26 8.52
N GLY A 191 18.14 -0.67 8.07
CA GLY A 191 19.40 -1.39 8.03
C GLY A 191 19.29 -2.67 7.21
N GLU A 192 19.87 -3.75 7.73
CA GLU A 192 19.83 -5.09 7.14
C GLU A 192 18.68 -5.96 7.65
N GLY A 193 17.77 -5.40 8.48
CA GLY A 193 16.77 -6.15 9.24
C GLY A 193 15.62 -6.70 8.41
N GLU A 194 15.36 -6.14 7.23
CA GLU A 194 14.21 -6.49 6.37
C GLU A 194 14.67 -6.88 4.95
N PRO A 195 15.34 -8.04 4.78
CA PRO A 195 15.82 -8.47 3.48
C PRO A 195 14.65 -9.00 2.62
N VAL A 196 14.63 -8.61 1.34
CA VAL A 196 13.69 -9.13 0.33
C VAL A 196 14.28 -10.27 -0.49
N ALA A 197 15.58 -10.49 -0.39
CA ALA A 197 16.30 -11.56 -1.08
C ALA A 197 17.42 -12.12 -0.22
N SER A 198 17.98 -13.26 -0.66
CA SER A 198 19.08 -13.90 0.07
C SER A 198 20.37 -13.07 0.03
N ASN A 199 20.92 -12.75 1.20
CA ASN A 199 22.21 -12.07 1.33
C ASN A 199 23.43 -12.95 0.91
N LEU A 200 23.23 -14.24 0.65
CA LEU A 200 24.29 -15.15 0.25
C LEU A 200 24.78 -14.90 -1.19
N SER A 201 23.93 -14.36 -2.07
CA SER A 201 24.28 -14.03 -3.45
C SER A 201 24.53 -12.53 -3.64
N ALA A 202 25.39 -12.18 -4.60
CA ALA A 202 25.63 -10.78 -4.96
C ALA A 202 24.34 -10.11 -5.49
N THR A 203 23.56 -10.83 -6.30
CA THR A 203 22.28 -10.36 -6.83
C THR A 203 21.26 -10.11 -5.71
N GLY A 204 21.15 -11.03 -4.75
CA GLY A 204 20.22 -10.83 -3.62
C GLY A 204 20.64 -9.67 -2.72
N ARG A 205 21.94 -9.49 -2.47
CA ARG A 205 22.42 -8.30 -1.76
C ARG A 205 22.09 -7.01 -2.50
N ALA A 206 22.22 -6.98 -3.83
CA ALA A 206 21.84 -5.81 -4.63
C ALA A 206 20.34 -5.50 -4.50
N GLN A 207 19.47 -6.51 -4.44
CA GLN A 207 18.03 -6.32 -4.19
C GLN A 207 17.73 -5.81 -2.77
N ASN A 208 18.51 -6.24 -1.78
CA ASN A 208 18.35 -5.78 -0.41
C ASN A 208 18.79 -4.31 -0.24
N ARG A 209 19.78 -3.84 -1.02
CA ARG A 209 20.20 -2.44 -1.04
C ARG A 209 19.21 -1.59 -1.83
N ARG A 210 18.22 -1.02 -1.18
CA ARG A 210 17.15 -0.24 -1.80
C ARG A 210 16.63 0.88 -0.91
N VAL A 211 15.90 1.80 -1.51
CA VAL A 211 15.01 2.73 -0.81
C VAL A 211 13.60 2.48 -1.31
N GLU A 212 12.67 2.37 -0.40
CA GLU A 212 11.24 2.28 -0.67
C GLU A 212 10.55 3.58 -0.29
N ILE A 213 9.71 4.10 -1.19
CA ILE A 213 8.80 5.22 -0.93
C ILE A 213 7.40 4.63 -0.89
N VAL A 214 6.88 4.44 0.32
CA VAL A 214 5.56 3.85 0.58
C VAL A 214 4.55 4.97 0.70
N ILE A 215 3.58 4.99 -0.21
CA ILE A 215 2.52 6.00 -0.30
C ILE A 215 1.26 5.39 0.29
N GLN A 216 0.85 5.87 1.44
CA GLN A 216 -0.29 5.39 2.20
C GLN A 216 -1.43 6.41 2.11
N PRO A 217 -2.54 6.10 1.39
CA PRO A 217 -3.69 6.99 1.36
C PRO A 217 -4.26 7.23 2.76
N ASN A 218 -4.62 8.47 3.04
CA ASN A 218 -5.32 8.82 4.27
C ASN A 218 -6.81 8.46 4.10
N LEU A 219 -7.35 7.70 5.06
CA LEU A 219 -8.76 7.30 5.12
C LEU A 219 -9.61 8.37 5.80
#